data_2818c092a857151d5026ca2add9974ed
#
_entry.id   2818c092a857151d5026ca2add9974ed
#
_cell.length_a   1.000
_cell.length_b   1.000
_cell.length_c   1.000
_cell.angle_alpha   90.00
_cell.angle_beta   90.00
_cell.angle_gamma   90.00
#
_symmetry.space_group_name_H-M   'P 1'
#
loop_
_entity.id
_entity.type
_entity.pdbx_description
1 polymer ?
#
loop_
_entity_poly.entity_id
_entity_poly.type
_entity_poly.pdbx_seq_one_letter_code
_entity_poly.pdbx_strand_id
1 'polypeptide(L)' 'MAVTKVKGVSVNGLNKRQVTAMRRHARHHTRKHIRVMVTAMRKGSTFTNSHKSAMKKVGREWL' A
#
# COMPACT_ATOMS: atom_id res chain seq x y z
N MET A 1 6.86 -16.10 -10.05
CA MET A 1 5.40 -15.97 -9.91
C MET A 1 5.03 -14.55 -9.49
N ALA A 2 3.94 -14.05 -10.03
CA ALA A 2 3.51 -12.70 -9.69
C ALA A 2 2.88 -12.69 -8.28
N VAL A 3 3.21 -11.68 -7.50
CA VAL A 3 2.56 -11.45 -6.22
C VAL A 3 1.22 -10.78 -6.48
N THR A 4 0.14 -11.41 -6.05
CA THR A 4 -1.22 -10.90 -6.26
C THR A 4 -1.79 -10.22 -5.03
N LYS A 5 -1.24 -10.49 -3.86
CA LYS A 5 -1.72 -9.91 -2.60
C LYS A 5 -0.55 -9.57 -1.69
N VAL A 6 -0.72 -8.49 -0.94
CA VAL A 6 0.20 -8.10 0.12
C VAL A 6 -0.64 -7.93 1.38
N LYS A 7 -0.31 -8.69 2.41
CA LYS A 7 -1.05 -8.69 3.70
C LYS A 7 -2.55 -8.90 3.49
N GLY A 8 -2.92 -9.76 2.52
CA GLY A 8 -4.32 -10.05 2.21
C GLY A 8 -5.02 -9.00 1.35
N VAL A 9 -4.32 -7.95 0.94
CA VAL A 9 -4.89 -6.90 0.08
C VAL A 9 -4.42 -7.14 -1.35
N SER A 10 -5.36 -7.15 -2.31
CA SER A 10 -5.02 -7.31 -3.72
C SER A 10 -4.15 -6.15 -4.20
N VAL A 11 -3.09 -6.47 -4.93
CA VAL A 11 -2.20 -5.48 -5.53
C VAL A 11 -2.31 -5.46 -7.05
N ASN A 12 -3.39 -5.98 -7.59
CA ASN A 12 -3.65 -5.93 -9.03
C ASN A 12 -3.67 -4.48 -9.49
N GLY A 13 -3.09 -4.23 -10.65
CA GLY A 13 -3.00 -2.89 -11.20
C GLY A 13 -1.75 -2.12 -10.80
N LEU A 14 -0.97 -2.63 -9.84
CA LEU A 14 0.30 -2.02 -9.46
C LEU A 14 1.44 -2.63 -10.27
N ASN A 15 2.47 -1.83 -10.54
CA ASN A 15 3.66 -2.33 -11.22
C ASN A 15 4.55 -3.09 -10.23
N LYS A 16 5.55 -3.77 -10.75
CA LYS A 16 6.45 -4.61 -9.96
C LYS A 16 7.16 -3.82 -8.85
N ARG A 17 7.59 -2.60 -9.16
CA ARG A 17 8.29 -1.75 -8.20
C ARG A 17 7.36 -1.35 -7.04
N GLN A 18 6.11 -1.02 -7.36
CA GLN A 18 5.11 -0.68 -6.35
C GLN A 18 4.80 -1.88 -5.45
N VAL A 19 4.64 -3.05 -6.04
CA VAL A 19 4.39 -4.28 -5.28
C VAL A 19 5.55 -4.56 -4.32
N THR A 20 6.78 -4.44 -4.79
CA THR A 20 7.96 -4.67 -3.95
C THR A 20 7.98 -3.69 -2.77
N ALA A 21 7.70 -2.41 -3.03
CA ALA A 21 7.65 -1.39 -1.98
C ALA A 21 6.55 -1.70 -0.97
N MET A 22 5.38 -2.13 -1.45
CA MET A 22 4.26 -2.49 -0.57
C MET A 22 4.60 -3.66 0.34
N ARG A 23 5.29 -4.67 -0.18
CA ARG A 23 5.69 -5.83 0.61
C ARG A 23 6.60 -5.42 1.78
N ARG A 24 7.52 -4.50 1.54
CA ARG A 24 8.40 -3.99 2.59
C ARG A 24 7.63 -3.22 3.66
N HIS A 25 6.70 -2.39 3.22
CA HIS A 25 5.92 -1.56 4.13
C HIS A 25 4.87 -2.33 4.91
N ALA A 26 4.39 -3.45 4.39
CA ALA A 26 3.36 -4.25 5.04
C ALA A 26 3.77 -4.75 6.42
N ARG A 27 5.06 -4.83 6.70
CA ARG A 27 5.56 -5.27 8.01
C ARG A 27 5.22 -4.28 9.12
N HIS A 28 5.06 -3.01 8.77
CA HIS A 28 4.92 -1.93 9.75
C HIS A 28 3.54 -1.30 9.77
N HIS A 29 2.63 -1.76 8.90
CA HIS A 29 1.33 -1.15 8.75
C HIS A 29 0.23 -2.19 8.74
N THR A 30 -0.97 -1.78 9.15
CA THR A 30 -2.13 -2.66 9.14
C THR A 30 -2.63 -2.90 7.73
N ARG A 31 -3.49 -3.91 7.58
CA ARG A 31 -4.16 -4.18 6.31
C ARG A 31 -4.91 -2.96 5.80
N LYS A 32 -5.58 -2.24 6.69
CA LYS A 32 -6.34 -1.04 6.35
C LYS A 32 -5.45 0.03 5.71
N HIS A 33 -4.27 0.27 6.29
CA HIS A 33 -3.28 1.20 5.76
C HIS A 33 -2.85 0.77 4.35
N ILE A 34 -2.52 -0.51 4.19
CA ILE A 34 -2.09 -1.05 2.90
C ILE A 34 -3.18 -0.89 1.85
N ARG A 35 -4.43 -1.13 2.21
CA ARG A 35 -5.56 -0.99 1.29
C ARG A 35 -5.70 0.45 0.79
N VAL A 36 -5.59 1.42 1.68
CA VAL A 36 -5.66 2.84 1.29
C VAL A 36 -4.54 3.18 0.31
N MET A 37 -3.33 2.71 0.57
CA MET A 37 -2.19 2.97 -0.30
C MET A 37 -2.39 2.35 -1.68
N VAL A 38 -2.83 1.10 -1.75
CA VAL A 38 -3.07 0.42 -3.03
C VAL A 38 -4.12 1.18 -3.84
N THR A 39 -5.21 1.57 -3.20
CA THR A 39 -6.28 2.31 -3.87
C THR A 39 -5.76 3.62 -4.46
N ALA A 40 -4.97 4.37 -3.69
CA ALA A 40 -4.39 5.62 -4.16
C ALA A 40 -3.43 5.41 -5.33
N MET A 41 -2.57 4.40 -5.25
CA MET A 41 -1.62 4.12 -6.33
C MET A 41 -2.32 3.69 -7.62
N ARG A 42 -3.44 2.96 -7.53
CA ARG A 42 -4.24 2.60 -8.70
C ARG A 42 -4.81 3.82 -9.40
N LYS A 43 -5.05 4.88 -8.65
CA LYS A 43 -5.54 6.15 -9.21
C LYS A 43 -4.45 7.03 -9.78
N GLY A 44 -3.21 6.56 -9.71
CA GLY A 44 -2.07 7.29 -10.26
C GLY A 44 -1.17 7.99 -9.26
N SER A 45 -1.46 7.86 -7.96
CA SER A 45 -0.60 8.45 -6.94
C SER A 45 0.74 7.74 -6.86
N THR A 46 1.78 8.49 -6.54
CA THR A 46 3.09 7.90 -6.26
C THR A 46 3.04 7.13 -4.94
N PHE A 47 4.02 6.27 -4.71
CA PHE A 47 4.14 5.57 -3.44
C PHE A 47 4.17 6.55 -2.27
N THR A 48 5.00 7.59 -2.35
CA THR A 48 5.14 8.59 -1.29
C THR A 48 3.81 9.30 -1.00
N ASN A 49 3.10 9.73 -2.04
CA ASN A 49 1.81 10.40 -1.87
C ASN A 49 0.76 9.45 -1.31
N SER A 50 0.78 8.20 -1.74
CA SER A 50 -0.13 7.18 -1.23
C SER A 50 0.08 6.96 0.27
N HIS A 51 1.33 6.92 0.70
CA HIS A 51 1.68 6.77 2.10
C HIS A 51 1.16 7.96 2.93
N LYS A 52 1.34 9.16 2.43
CA LYS A 52 0.82 10.36 3.10
C LYS A 52 -0.71 10.33 3.23
N SER A 53 -1.39 9.92 2.16
CA SER A 53 -2.85 9.79 2.20
C SER A 53 -3.30 8.77 3.22
N ALA A 54 -2.63 7.63 3.27
CA ALA A 54 -2.96 6.59 4.25
C ALA A 54 -2.74 7.07 5.68
N MET A 55 -1.68 7.80 5.92
CA MET A 55 -1.40 8.37 7.25
C MET A 55 -2.52 9.30 7.69
N LYS A 56 -3.08 10.08 6.77
CA LYS A 56 -4.19 10.98 7.08
C LYS A 56 -5.50 10.23 7.35
N LYS A 57 -5.78 9.18 6.55
CA LYS A 57 -7.06 8.47 6.64
C LYS A 57 -7.11 7.45 7.75
N VAL A 58 -6.02 6.76 7.98
CA VAL A 58 -5.98 5.64 8.92
C VAL A 58 -5.32 6.05 10.24
N GLY A 59 -4.61 7.16 10.21
CA GLY A 59 -3.87 7.63 11.36
C GLY A 59 -2.52 6.94 11.50
N ARG A 60 -1.91 7.16 12.65
CA ARG A 60 -0.55 6.66 12.93
C ARG A 60 -0.62 5.36 13.72
N GLU A 61 -1.27 4.37 13.13
CA GLU A 61 -1.50 3.10 13.81
C GLU A 61 -0.22 2.32 14.10
N TRP A 62 0.88 2.69 13.45
CA TRP A 62 2.17 2.06 13.70
C TRP A 62 2.96 2.74 14.84
N LEU A 63 2.43 3.75 15.42
CA LEU A 63 2.99 4.37 16.62
C LEU A 63 2.54 3.61 17.87
#